data_48dd5fc567cbc4de75d431bd81308f37
#
_entry.id   48dd5fc567cbc4de75d431bd81308f37
#
_cell.length_a   1.000
_cell.length_b   1.000
_cell.length_c   1.000
_cell.angle_alpha   90.00
_cell.angle_beta   90.00
_cell.angle_gamma   90.00
#
_symmetry.space_group_name_H-M   'P 1'
#
loop_
_entity.id
_entity.type
_entity.pdbx_description
1 polymer ?
#
loop_
_entity_poly.entity_id
_entity_poly.type
_entity_poly.pdbx_seq_one_letter_code
_entity_poly.pdbx_strand_id
1 'polypeptide(L)'
;VRLNFYDYISIFIHQTDLTLTNYIKSKLAPFNLAPEQNLIMMLLWEKDGLTQNEIAEKLKKDKTNIARMVFNLEQKGFIRRQCRENDRRSLKVYLTEEGENLGHSITKITEEFNSLVCKGITEEELKDVRRILGKMCKNVHEDS
;
A
#
# COMPACT_ATOMS: atom_id res chain seq x y z
N VAL A 1 21.37 8.54 -28.14
CA VAL A 1 19.98 8.52 -28.58
C VAL A 1 19.09 9.11 -27.50
N ARG A 2 18.36 10.15 -27.88
CA ARG A 2 17.44 10.80 -26.95
C ARG A 2 16.10 10.05 -26.95
N LEU A 3 15.67 9.59 -25.79
CA LEU A 3 14.38 8.90 -25.63
C LEU A 3 13.23 9.90 -25.64
N ASN A 4 12.11 9.49 -26.20
CA ASN A 4 10.86 10.22 -26.07
C ASN A 4 10.30 10.03 -24.66
N PHE A 5 9.40 10.92 -24.23
CA PHE A 5 8.84 10.91 -22.89
C PHE A 5 8.34 9.53 -22.44
N TYR A 6 7.56 8.87 -23.31
CA TYR A 6 6.96 7.58 -22.97
C TYR A 6 7.92 6.38 -23.10
N ASP A 7 9.13 6.60 -23.63
CA ASP A 7 10.13 5.54 -23.77
C ASP A 7 10.94 5.34 -22.48
N TYR A 8 10.85 6.27 -21.52
CA TYR A 8 11.48 6.11 -20.22
C TYR A 8 10.66 5.10 -19.40
N ILE A 9 11.31 3.99 -19.05
CA ILE A 9 10.61 2.91 -18.31
C ILE A 9 10.07 3.41 -16.95
N SER A 10 10.77 4.31 -16.27
CA SER A 10 10.32 4.86 -15.00
C SER A 10 9.02 5.64 -15.14
N ILE A 11 8.85 6.37 -16.24
CA ILE A 11 7.62 7.10 -16.54
C ILE A 11 6.50 6.12 -16.86
N PHE A 12 6.77 5.06 -17.61
CA PHE A 12 5.79 4.02 -17.92
C PHE A 12 5.27 3.36 -16.65
N ILE A 13 6.17 3.02 -15.73
CA ILE A 13 5.81 2.43 -14.44
C ILE A 13 4.92 3.39 -13.64
N HIS A 14 5.30 4.68 -13.59
CA HIS A 14 4.53 5.70 -12.89
C HIS A 14 3.11 5.83 -13.46
N GLN A 15 2.98 5.86 -14.77
CA GLN A 15 1.69 5.96 -15.43
C GLN A 15 0.83 4.73 -15.21
N THR A 16 1.45 3.56 -15.19
CA THR A 16 0.78 2.30 -14.88
C THR A 16 0.21 2.35 -13.45
N ASP A 17 1.05 2.77 -12.49
CA ASP A 17 0.60 2.90 -11.12
C ASP A 17 -0.58 3.87 -10.99
N LEU A 18 -0.53 5.02 -11.67
CA LEU A 18 -1.63 5.98 -11.65
C LEU A 18 -2.93 5.38 -12.20
N THR A 19 -2.84 4.63 -13.29
CA THR A 19 -4.01 3.97 -13.89
C THR A 19 -4.64 2.97 -12.91
N LEU A 20 -3.83 2.11 -12.30
CA LEU A 20 -4.28 1.12 -11.33
C LEU A 20 -4.86 1.79 -10.09
N THR A 21 -4.17 2.79 -9.57
CA THR A 21 -4.57 3.51 -8.36
C THR A 21 -5.90 4.25 -8.58
N ASN A 22 -6.07 4.91 -9.71
CA ASN A 22 -7.31 5.61 -10.02
C ASN A 22 -8.51 4.65 -10.10
N TYR A 23 -8.31 3.46 -10.63
CA TYR A 23 -9.37 2.45 -10.68
C TYR A 23 -9.78 2.01 -9.28
N ILE A 24 -8.81 1.59 -8.46
CA ILE A 24 -9.11 1.10 -7.11
C ILE A 24 -9.68 2.20 -6.22
N LYS A 25 -9.28 3.44 -6.44
CA LYS A 25 -9.81 4.58 -5.71
C LYS A 25 -11.34 4.67 -5.80
N SER A 26 -11.89 4.45 -6.99
CA SER A 26 -13.35 4.50 -7.19
C SER A 26 -14.07 3.38 -6.44
N LYS A 27 -13.44 2.22 -6.31
CA LYS A 27 -14.00 1.06 -5.59
C LYS A 27 -13.94 1.22 -4.08
N LEU A 28 -12.93 1.92 -3.58
CA LEU A 28 -12.72 2.14 -2.14
C LEU A 28 -13.52 3.34 -1.61
N ALA A 29 -13.88 4.28 -2.48
CA ALA A 29 -14.57 5.51 -2.08
C ALA A 29 -15.85 5.26 -1.27
N PRO A 30 -16.73 4.30 -1.63
CA PRO A 30 -17.93 4.03 -0.83
C PRO A 30 -17.65 3.61 0.62
N PHE A 31 -16.44 3.12 0.89
CA PHE A 31 -16.02 2.68 2.23
C PHE A 31 -15.23 3.76 2.97
N ASN A 32 -15.19 4.98 2.43
CA ASN A 32 -14.46 6.10 3.03
C ASN A 32 -12.97 5.76 3.23
N LEU A 33 -12.36 5.11 2.24
CA LEU A 33 -10.99 4.65 2.31
C LEU A 33 -10.21 5.09 1.08
N ALA A 34 -9.11 5.82 1.30
CA ALA A 34 -8.21 6.22 0.22
C ALA A 34 -7.25 5.05 -0.11
N PRO A 35 -6.75 4.95 -1.36
CA PRO A 35 -5.85 3.86 -1.74
C PRO A 35 -4.62 3.70 -0.84
N GLU A 36 -3.98 4.79 -0.44
CA GLU A 36 -2.80 4.71 0.42
C GLU A 36 -3.16 4.27 1.84
N GLN A 37 -4.32 4.70 2.34
CA GLN A 37 -4.83 4.24 3.63
C GLN A 37 -5.16 2.76 3.58
N ASN A 38 -5.66 2.29 2.44
CA ASN A 38 -5.95 0.87 2.25
C ASN A 38 -4.69 0.01 2.37
N LEU A 39 -3.54 0.51 1.92
CA LEU A 39 -2.28 -0.22 2.07
C LEU A 39 -1.95 -0.47 3.55
N ILE A 40 -2.17 0.52 4.40
CA ILE A 40 -1.98 0.38 5.84
C ILE A 40 -2.95 -0.67 6.40
N MET A 41 -4.23 -0.58 6.02
CA MET A 41 -5.24 -1.53 6.46
C MET A 41 -4.91 -2.96 6.03
N MET A 42 -4.45 -3.14 4.79
CA MET A 42 -4.05 -4.46 4.28
C MET A 42 -2.93 -5.08 5.10
N LEU A 43 -1.95 -4.28 5.51
CA LEU A 43 -0.87 -4.76 6.40
C LEU A 43 -1.43 -5.20 7.75
N LEU A 44 -2.36 -4.43 8.32
CA LEU A 44 -2.94 -4.73 9.63
C LEU A 44 -3.88 -5.94 9.59
N TRP A 45 -4.61 -6.14 8.50
CA TRP A 45 -5.44 -7.34 8.34
C TRP A 45 -4.58 -8.60 8.25
N GLU A 46 -3.39 -8.48 7.70
CA GLU A 46 -2.43 -9.58 7.65
C GLU A 46 -1.76 -9.80 9.01
N LYS A 47 -1.34 -8.73 9.66
CA LYS A 47 -0.70 -8.77 10.98
C LYS A 47 -1.03 -7.51 11.78
N ASP A 48 -1.94 -7.63 12.73
CA ASP A 48 -2.33 -6.53 13.60
C ASP A 48 -1.20 -6.13 14.55
N GLY A 49 -1.25 -4.91 15.05
CA GLY A 49 -0.29 -4.46 16.07
C GLY A 49 1.08 -4.05 15.54
N LEU A 50 1.18 -3.66 14.28
CA LEU A 50 2.43 -3.12 13.75
C LEU A 50 2.71 -1.74 14.31
N THR A 51 4.00 -1.40 14.50
CA THR A 51 4.39 -0.04 14.85
C THR A 51 4.30 0.88 13.63
N GLN A 52 4.18 2.17 13.86
CA GLN A 52 4.20 3.14 12.77
C GLN A 52 5.49 3.07 11.97
N ASN A 53 6.62 2.81 12.64
CA ASN A 53 7.90 2.64 11.97
C ASN A 53 7.93 1.42 11.06
N GLU A 54 7.37 0.30 11.52
CA GLU A 54 7.26 -0.93 10.70
C GLU A 54 6.40 -0.70 9.47
N ILE A 55 5.29 0.02 9.62
CA ILE A 55 4.40 0.37 8.50
C ILE A 55 5.15 1.25 7.49
N ALA A 56 5.85 2.28 7.96
CA ALA A 56 6.62 3.18 7.10
C ALA A 56 7.67 2.42 6.31
N GLU A 57 8.38 1.49 6.94
CA GLU A 57 9.40 0.67 6.29
C GLU A 57 8.80 -0.24 5.23
N LYS A 58 7.73 -0.94 5.56
CA LYS A 58 7.06 -1.86 4.63
C LYS A 58 6.49 -1.14 3.41
N LEU A 59 5.94 0.04 3.59
CA LEU A 59 5.34 0.83 2.50
C LEU A 59 6.34 1.75 1.81
N LYS A 60 7.57 1.82 2.31
CA LYS A 60 8.62 2.72 1.78
C LYS A 60 8.15 4.16 1.74
N LYS A 61 7.52 4.61 2.82
CA LYS A 61 7.03 5.97 2.99
C LYS A 61 7.70 6.61 4.21
N ASP A 62 7.78 7.94 4.22
CA ASP A 62 8.37 8.62 5.36
C ASP A 62 7.44 8.55 6.58
N LYS A 63 8.05 8.65 7.76
CA LYS A 63 7.36 8.50 9.04
C LYS A 63 6.28 9.55 9.26
N THR A 64 6.50 10.77 8.79
CA THR A 64 5.55 11.88 8.93
C THR A 64 4.28 11.59 8.14
N ASN A 65 4.43 11.10 6.91
CA ASN A 65 3.31 10.74 6.05
C ASN A 65 2.50 9.59 6.66
N ILE A 66 3.18 8.56 7.17
CA ILE A 66 2.51 7.43 7.84
C ILE A 66 1.78 7.91 9.10
N ALA A 67 2.39 8.74 9.93
CA ALA A 67 1.76 9.27 11.14
C ALA A 67 0.46 10.02 10.80
N ARG A 68 0.49 10.83 9.74
CA ARG A 68 -0.69 11.56 9.28
C ARG A 68 -1.80 10.62 8.81
N MET A 69 -1.46 9.59 8.02
CA MET A 69 -2.44 8.61 7.53
C MET A 69 -3.02 7.78 8.67
N VAL A 70 -2.19 7.38 9.63
CA VAL A 70 -2.63 6.64 10.82
C VAL A 70 -3.58 7.51 11.64
N PHE A 71 -3.25 8.78 11.84
CA PHE A 71 -4.15 9.72 12.51
C PHE A 71 -5.51 9.80 11.81
N ASN A 72 -5.51 9.94 10.49
CA ASN A 72 -6.74 10.01 9.71
C ASN A 72 -7.58 8.74 9.83
N LEU A 73 -6.94 7.57 9.78
CA LEU A 73 -7.61 6.28 9.96
C LEU A 73 -8.20 6.13 11.37
N GLU A 74 -7.50 6.65 12.36
CA GLU A 74 -7.98 6.65 13.74
C GLU A 74 -9.22 7.53 13.86
N GLN A 75 -9.23 8.70 13.24
CA GLN A 75 -10.39 9.60 13.21
C GLN A 75 -11.59 8.96 12.52
N LYS A 76 -11.37 8.12 11.53
CA LYS A 76 -12.42 7.37 10.86
C LYS A 76 -12.94 6.20 11.68
N GLY A 77 -12.28 5.85 12.76
CA GLY A 77 -12.69 4.78 13.65
C GLY A 77 -12.23 3.38 13.23
N PHE A 78 -11.31 3.27 12.28
CA PHE A 78 -10.84 1.97 11.78
C PHE A 78 -9.67 1.40 12.56
N ILE A 79 -8.90 2.25 13.23
CA ILE A 79 -7.73 1.84 14.00
C ILE A 79 -7.66 2.63 15.30
N ARG A 80 -6.84 2.14 16.22
CA ARG A 80 -6.44 2.85 17.42
C ARG A 80 -4.93 2.74 17.59
N ARG A 81 -4.34 3.76 18.15
CA ARG A 81 -2.91 3.76 18.50
C ARG A 81 -2.74 3.45 19.98
N GLN A 82 -1.77 2.64 20.30
CA GLN A 82 -1.45 2.31 21.67
C GLN A 82 0.04 2.50 21.91
N CYS A 83 0.36 3.28 22.95
CA CYS A 83 1.72 3.52 23.39
C CYS A 83 2.05 2.58 24.53
N ARG A 84 3.24 1.98 24.56
CA ARG A 84 3.75 1.34 25.77
C ARG A 84 4.12 2.45 26.74
N GLU A 85 3.85 2.24 28.04
CA GLU A 85 3.91 3.26 29.10
C GLU A 85 5.18 4.12 29.15
N ASN A 86 6.29 3.68 28.57
CA ASN A 86 7.58 4.38 28.67
C ASN A 86 8.25 4.66 27.33
N ASP A 87 7.60 4.38 26.21
CA ASP A 87 8.25 4.54 24.91
C ASP A 87 7.31 5.13 23.85
N ARG A 88 7.37 6.45 23.71
CA ARG A 88 6.63 7.19 22.68
C ARG A 88 7.11 6.86 21.25
N ARG A 89 8.22 6.10 21.13
CA ARG A 89 8.82 5.77 19.83
C ARG A 89 8.18 4.54 19.19
N SER A 90 7.46 3.73 19.96
CA SER A 90 6.82 2.52 19.45
C SER A 90 5.31 2.58 19.59
N LEU A 91 4.70 3.52 18.85
CA LEU A 91 3.25 3.57 18.72
C LEU A 91 2.82 2.38 17.90
N LYS A 92 2.15 1.43 18.53
CA LYS A 92 1.55 0.29 17.86
C LYS A 92 0.16 0.66 17.35
N VAL A 93 -0.16 0.14 16.19
CA VAL A 93 -1.43 0.41 15.51
C VAL A 93 -2.25 -0.87 15.51
N TYR A 94 -3.47 -0.77 16.02
CA TYR A 94 -4.39 -1.91 16.13
C TYR A 94 -5.70 -1.63 15.40
N LEU A 95 -6.26 -2.66 14.81
CA LEU A 95 -7.60 -2.60 14.23
C LEU A 95 -8.65 -2.44 15.32
N THR A 96 -9.66 -1.62 15.05
CA THR A 96 -10.88 -1.61 15.83
C THR A 96 -11.81 -2.69 15.29
N GLU A 97 -12.94 -2.93 15.97
CA GLU A 97 -13.97 -3.83 15.46
C GLU A 97 -14.45 -3.38 14.08
N GLU A 98 -14.67 -2.08 13.89
CA GLU A 98 -15.05 -1.52 12.59
C GLU A 98 -13.99 -1.78 11.53
N GLY A 99 -12.70 -1.62 11.90
CA GLY A 99 -11.58 -1.89 10.99
C GLY A 99 -11.51 -3.35 10.58
N GLU A 100 -11.75 -4.27 11.51
CA GLU A 100 -11.80 -5.70 11.21
C GLU A 100 -12.97 -6.05 10.29
N ASN A 101 -14.14 -5.51 10.57
CA ASN A 101 -15.34 -5.74 9.76
C ASN A 101 -15.17 -5.20 8.35
N LEU A 102 -14.51 -4.03 8.21
CA LEU A 102 -14.22 -3.45 6.91
C LEU A 102 -13.36 -4.40 6.06
N GLY A 103 -12.48 -5.16 6.70
CA GLY A 103 -11.58 -6.09 6.02
C GLY A 103 -12.31 -7.13 5.18
N HIS A 104 -13.47 -7.59 5.61
CA HIS A 104 -14.24 -8.59 4.86
C HIS A 104 -14.68 -8.06 3.50
N SER A 105 -15.17 -6.82 3.45
CA SER A 105 -15.63 -6.20 2.20
C SER A 105 -14.45 -5.79 1.31
N ILE A 106 -13.41 -5.20 1.90
CA ILE A 106 -12.28 -4.69 1.14
C ILE A 106 -11.41 -5.82 0.58
N THR A 107 -11.24 -6.91 1.31
CA THR A 107 -10.48 -8.07 0.81
C THR A 107 -11.09 -8.60 -0.47
N LYS A 108 -12.40 -8.70 -0.54
CA LYS A 108 -13.10 -9.12 -1.76
C LYS A 108 -12.82 -8.18 -2.92
N ILE A 109 -12.91 -6.87 -2.69
CA ILE A 109 -12.65 -5.85 -3.70
C ILE A 109 -11.19 -5.94 -4.17
N THR A 110 -10.26 -6.10 -3.26
CA THR A 110 -8.83 -6.18 -3.56
C THR A 110 -8.51 -7.43 -4.39
N GLU A 111 -9.10 -8.56 -4.05
CA GLU A 111 -8.91 -9.81 -4.79
C GLU A 111 -9.50 -9.72 -6.20
N GLU A 112 -10.69 -9.17 -6.34
CA GLU A 112 -11.31 -8.94 -7.64
C GLU A 112 -10.48 -7.98 -8.49
N PHE A 113 -9.94 -6.93 -7.88
CA PHE A 113 -9.06 -5.98 -8.55
C PHE A 113 -7.78 -6.66 -9.04
N ASN A 114 -7.14 -7.45 -8.19
CA ASN A 114 -5.93 -8.17 -8.58
C ASN A 114 -6.19 -9.13 -9.74
N SER A 115 -7.33 -9.83 -9.72
CA SER A 115 -7.73 -10.72 -10.82
C SER A 115 -7.93 -9.95 -12.13
N LEU A 116 -8.53 -8.76 -12.04
CA LEU A 116 -8.72 -7.90 -13.21
C LEU A 116 -7.38 -7.43 -13.78
N VAL A 117 -6.49 -6.95 -12.91
CA VAL A 117 -5.16 -6.46 -13.31
C VAL A 117 -4.35 -7.56 -13.99
N CYS A 118 -4.47 -8.78 -13.51
CA CYS A 118 -3.68 -9.92 -13.99
C CYS A 118 -4.37 -10.71 -15.10
N LYS A 119 -5.52 -10.27 -15.60
CA LYS A 119 -6.27 -10.98 -16.63
C LYS A 119 -5.43 -11.15 -17.90
N GLY A 120 -5.31 -12.40 -18.36
CA GLY A 120 -4.55 -12.72 -19.57
C GLY A 120 -3.04 -12.76 -19.36
N ILE A 121 -2.58 -12.64 -18.12
CA ILE A 121 -1.15 -12.67 -17.79
C ILE A 121 -0.88 -13.99 -17.06
N THR A 122 0.15 -14.72 -17.52
CA THR A 122 0.51 -16.02 -16.92
C THR A 122 1.28 -15.84 -15.62
N GLU A 123 1.30 -16.90 -14.80
CA GLU A 123 2.12 -16.91 -13.58
C GLU A 123 3.61 -16.69 -13.87
N GLU A 124 4.11 -17.23 -14.99
CA GLU A 124 5.49 -17.03 -15.39
C GLU A 124 5.76 -15.58 -15.76
N GLU A 125 4.83 -14.97 -16.51
CA GLU A 125 4.95 -13.54 -16.85
C GLU A 125 4.94 -12.66 -15.60
N LEU A 126 4.10 -12.97 -14.60
CA LEU A 126 4.07 -12.25 -13.32
C LEU A 126 5.39 -12.40 -12.56
N LYS A 127 5.99 -13.61 -12.59
CA LYS A 127 7.30 -13.83 -11.98
C LYS A 127 8.36 -12.98 -12.69
N ASP A 128 8.33 -12.90 -14.02
CA ASP A 128 9.25 -12.09 -14.79
C ASP A 128 9.10 -10.60 -14.45
N VAL A 129 7.87 -10.10 -14.36
CA VAL A 129 7.60 -8.71 -14.00
C VAL A 129 8.19 -8.40 -12.63
N ARG A 130 7.91 -9.25 -11.62
CA ARG A 130 8.46 -9.05 -10.26
C ARG A 130 9.98 -9.07 -10.26
N ARG A 131 10.58 -10.00 -10.99
CA ARG A 131 12.04 -10.13 -11.11
C ARG A 131 12.65 -8.87 -11.73
N ILE A 132 12.07 -8.40 -12.84
CA ILE A 132 12.58 -7.24 -13.56
C ILE A 132 12.43 -5.97 -12.73
N LEU A 133 11.26 -5.74 -12.14
CA LEU A 133 11.03 -4.58 -11.28
C LEU A 133 11.96 -4.62 -10.06
N GLY A 134 12.19 -5.80 -9.51
CA GLY A 134 13.13 -5.99 -8.41
C GLY A 134 14.56 -5.62 -8.80
N LYS A 135 14.99 -5.97 -10.01
CA LYS A 135 16.31 -5.58 -10.53
C LYS A 135 16.44 -4.06 -10.65
N MET A 136 15.38 -3.40 -11.14
CA MET A 136 15.36 -1.94 -11.26
C MET A 136 15.54 -1.28 -9.90
N CYS A 137 14.82 -1.75 -8.90
CA CYS A 137 14.93 -1.24 -7.53
C CYS A 137 16.32 -1.44 -6.97
N LYS A 138 16.90 -2.62 -7.17
CA LYS A 138 18.23 -2.95 -6.69
C LYS A 138 19.30 -2.06 -7.35
N ASN A 139 19.19 -1.83 -8.65
CA ASN A 139 20.14 -0.98 -9.39
C ASN A 139 20.18 0.42 -8.80
N VAL A 140 19.01 1.00 -8.53
CA VAL A 140 18.91 2.36 -7.96
C VAL A 140 19.41 2.38 -6.51
N HIS A 141 19.08 1.35 -5.75
CA HIS A 141 19.47 1.25 -4.34
C HIS A 141 20.99 1.13 -4.18
N GLU A 142 21.64 0.37 -5.03
CA GLU A 142 23.11 0.19 -4.98
C GLU A 142 23.86 1.46 -5.37
N ASP A 143 23.27 2.31 -6.22
CA ASP A 143 23.87 3.57 -6.65
C ASP A 143 23.74 4.69 -5.62
N SER A 144 22.81 4.57 -4.70
CA SER A 144 22.52 5.61 -3.72
C SER A 144 23.46 5.61 -2.50
#